data_0f488d0b28ede5a227fbb9b7280af8ef
#
_entry.id   0f488d0b28ede5a227fbb9b7280af8ef
#
_cell.length_a   1.000
_cell.length_b   1.000
_cell.length_c   1.000
_cell.angle_alpha   90.00
_cell.angle_beta   90.00
_cell.angle_gamma   90.00
#
_symmetry.space_group_name_H-M   'P 1'
#
loop_
_entity.id
_entity.type
_entity.pdbx_description
1 polymer ?
#
loop_
_entity_poly.entity_id
_entity_poly.type
_entity_poly.pdbx_seq_one_letter_code
_entity_poly.pdbx_strand_id
1 'polypeptide(L)'
;LVLVVWVVGLVALIGSNRISGGDAIDDFQVPGVESQAAVDLLEERFPQRAGATAMVVFHVRDGAVTAPAAASAIATTIAAVRALDHVLVVTEPLAGPRSISPDASTAFAAVQFDASTADLGRDVLDALTDTAGPAESAEVQVEFGGELPTVLKERSEGPAEMIGIIA
;
A
#
# COMPACT_ATOMS: atom_id res chain seq x y z
N LEU A 1 -34.93 29.02 16.71
CA LEU A 1 -35.55 27.77 16.22
C LEU A 1 -34.96 27.34 14.87
N VAL A 2 -34.90 28.25 13.86
CA VAL A 2 -34.38 27.97 12.52
C VAL A 2 -32.91 27.47 12.54
N LEU A 3 -32.05 28.11 13.33
CA LEU A 3 -30.64 27.71 13.46
C LEU A 3 -30.49 26.29 14.03
N VAL A 4 -31.31 25.91 15.00
CA VAL A 4 -31.28 24.56 15.59
C VAL A 4 -31.67 23.50 14.56
N VAL A 5 -32.69 23.78 13.72
CA VAL A 5 -33.13 22.87 12.66
C VAL A 5 -32.00 22.66 11.62
N TRP A 6 -31.29 23.72 11.25
CA TRP A 6 -30.18 23.64 10.34
C TRP A 6 -29.00 22.84 10.93
N VAL A 7 -28.65 23.07 12.19
CA VAL A 7 -27.58 22.32 12.87
C VAL A 7 -27.92 20.83 12.98
N VAL A 8 -29.16 20.50 13.37
CA VAL A 8 -29.62 19.11 13.43
C VAL A 8 -29.62 18.46 12.04
N GLY A 9 -30.07 19.20 11.00
CA GLY A 9 -30.00 18.72 9.62
C GLY A 9 -28.58 18.44 9.14
N LEU A 10 -27.63 19.33 9.45
CA LEU A 10 -26.23 19.16 9.11
C LEU A 10 -25.60 17.94 9.80
N VAL A 11 -25.85 17.77 11.10
CA VAL A 11 -25.36 16.62 11.87
C VAL A 11 -25.96 15.32 11.36
N ALA A 12 -27.26 15.31 11.01
CA ALA A 12 -27.91 14.14 10.43
C ALA A 12 -27.33 13.79 9.04
N LEU A 13 -27.03 14.78 8.20
CA LEU A 13 -26.40 14.60 6.89
C LEU A 13 -24.99 14.03 7.01
N ILE A 14 -24.16 14.59 7.91
CA ILE A 14 -22.81 14.10 8.17
C ILE A 14 -22.85 12.67 8.74
N GLY A 15 -23.77 12.40 9.65
CA GLY A 15 -23.99 11.08 10.23
C GLY A 15 -24.42 10.04 9.17
N SER A 16 -25.36 10.40 8.29
CA SER A 16 -25.79 9.54 7.18
C SER A 16 -24.66 9.26 6.20
N ASN A 17 -23.84 10.26 5.89
CA ASN A 17 -22.70 10.07 4.98
C ASN A 17 -21.63 9.11 5.55
N ARG A 18 -21.43 9.09 6.86
CA ARG A 18 -20.50 8.14 7.52
C ARG A 18 -21.04 6.71 7.58
N ILE A 19 -22.36 6.54 7.57
CA ILE A 19 -23.01 5.22 7.67
C ILE A 19 -23.28 4.63 6.28
N SER A 20 -23.56 5.49 5.29
CA SER A 20 -23.97 5.09 3.94
C SER A 20 -22.98 5.54 2.85
N GLY A 21 -21.94 6.31 3.21
CA GLY A 21 -20.87 6.66 2.32
C GLY A 21 -20.03 5.40 2.08
N GLY A 22 -20.29 4.70 1.00
CA GLY A 22 -19.37 3.68 0.49
C GLY A 22 -18.06 4.34 0.08
N ASP A 23 -16.96 3.61 0.18
CA ASP A 23 -15.69 4.04 -0.39
C ASP A 23 -15.93 4.39 -1.87
N ALA A 24 -15.56 5.61 -2.24
CA ALA A 24 -15.56 6.01 -3.64
C ALA A 24 -14.49 5.17 -4.34
N ILE A 25 -14.92 4.11 -4.99
CA ILE A 25 -14.07 3.31 -5.85
C ILE A 25 -13.87 4.14 -7.13
N ASP A 26 -12.73 4.79 -7.27
CA ASP A 26 -12.25 5.32 -8.54
C ASP A 26 -11.80 4.15 -9.43
N ASP A 27 -12.75 3.27 -9.73
CA ASP A 27 -12.56 2.24 -10.74
C ASP A 27 -12.88 2.89 -12.09
N PHE A 28 -11.84 3.38 -12.74
CA PHE A 28 -11.90 3.95 -14.08
C PHE A 28 -12.06 2.83 -15.14
N GLN A 29 -13.00 1.94 -14.94
CA GLN A 29 -13.40 0.97 -15.94
C GLN A 29 -14.38 1.63 -16.91
N VAL A 30 -13.93 1.93 -18.11
CA VAL A 30 -14.79 2.41 -19.19
C VAL A 30 -15.17 1.21 -20.05
N PRO A 31 -16.38 0.63 -19.88
CA PRO A 31 -16.79 -0.54 -20.64
C PRO A 31 -16.80 -0.24 -22.15
N GLY A 32 -16.20 -1.12 -22.94
CA GLY A 32 -16.29 -1.07 -24.41
C GLY A 32 -15.17 -0.29 -25.11
N VAL A 33 -14.11 0.13 -24.41
CA VAL A 33 -12.91 0.67 -25.05
C VAL A 33 -11.85 -0.43 -25.25
N GLU A 34 -11.09 -0.35 -26.34
CA GLU A 34 -10.05 -1.35 -26.67
C GLU A 34 -8.99 -1.52 -25.56
N SER A 35 -8.70 -0.44 -24.81
CA SER A 35 -7.80 -0.49 -23.68
C SER A 35 -8.31 -1.38 -22.56
N GLN A 36 -9.62 -1.37 -22.27
CA GLN A 36 -10.20 -2.23 -21.24
C GLN A 36 -10.11 -3.71 -21.68
N ALA A 37 -10.41 -4.01 -22.95
CA ALA A 37 -10.25 -5.36 -23.46
C ALA A 37 -8.80 -5.89 -23.36
N ALA A 38 -7.82 -5.00 -23.45
CA ALA A 38 -6.41 -5.38 -23.27
C ALA A 38 -6.09 -5.67 -21.79
N VAL A 39 -6.66 -4.91 -20.85
CA VAL A 39 -6.55 -5.16 -19.39
C VAL A 39 -7.22 -6.48 -19.05
N ASP A 40 -8.47 -6.70 -19.50
CA ASP A 40 -9.22 -7.94 -19.26
C ASP A 40 -8.46 -9.17 -19.79
N LEU A 41 -7.83 -9.03 -20.98
CA LEU A 41 -7.01 -10.09 -21.56
C LEU A 41 -5.72 -10.31 -20.76
N LEU A 42 -5.12 -9.25 -20.20
CA LEU A 42 -3.95 -9.35 -19.33
C LEU A 42 -4.31 -10.10 -18.05
N GLU A 43 -5.43 -9.75 -17.41
CA GLU A 43 -5.95 -10.44 -16.23
C GLU A 43 -6.25 -11.91 -16.50
N GLU A 44 -6.89 -12.21 -17.62
CA GLU A 44 -7.20 -13.60 -18.02
C GLU A 44 -5.94 -14.43 -18.31
N ARG A 45 -4.97 -13.83 -19.03
CA ARG A 45 -3.79 -14.57 -19.52
C ARG A 45 -2.61 -14.53 -18.59
N PHE A 46 -2.51 -13.47 -17.79
CA PHE A 46 -1.37 -13.21 -16.90
C PHE A 46 -1.84 -12.71 -15.51
N PRO A 47 -2.68 -13.46 -14.78
CA PRO A 47 -3.21 -13.05 -13.49
C PRO A 47 -2.11 -12.65 -12.49
N GLN A 48 -0.92 -13.24 -12.60
CA GLN A 48 0.25 -12.90 -11.79
C GLN A 48 0.84 -11.51 -12.09
N ARG A 49 0.41 -10.83 -13.14
CA ARG A 49 0.89 -9.48 -13.51
C ARG A 49 -0.20 -8.42 -13.48
N ALA A 50 -1.44 -8.83 -13.32
CA ALA A 50 -2.59 -7.93 -13.26
C ALA A 50 -2.89 -7.44 -11.83
N GLY A 51 -2.35 -8.11 -10.81
CA GLY A 51 -2.55 -7.72 -9.42
C GLY A 51 -1.76 -6.46 -9.02
N ALA A 52 -2.16 -5.89 -7.90
CA ALA A 52 -1.50 -4.73 -7.30
C ALA A 52 -0.03 -5.00 -6.96
N THR A 53 0.75 -3.92 -6.88
CA THR A 53 2.17 -3.99 -6.55
C THR A 53 2.49 -3.11 -5.33
N ALA A 54 3.46 -3.56 -4.55
CA ALA A 54 4.08 -2.75 -3.51
C ALA A 54 5.61 -2.89 -3.57
N MET A 55 6.29 -1.95 -2.94
CA MET A 55 7.73 -1.98 -2.75
C MET A 55 8.03 -1.81 -1.26
N VAL A 56 8.87 -2.68 -0.73
CA VAL A 56 9.40 -2.58 0.64
C VAL A 56 10.85 -2.13 0.54
N VAL A 57 11.15 -0.99 1.13
CA VAL A 57 12.49 -0.39 1.11
C VAL A 57 13.08 -0.49 2.52
N PHE A 58 14.29 -1.01 2.62
CA PHE A 58 15.06 -1.13 3.84
C PHE A 58 16.24 -0.18 3.80
N HIS A 59 16.42 0.60 4.86
CA HIS A 59 17.54 1.53 4.95
C HIS A 59 18.23 1.42 6.32
N VAL A 60 19.56 1.37 6.32
CA VAL A 60 20.40 1.49 7.51
C VAL A 60 21.15 2.82 7.49
N ARG A 61 21.02 3.56 8.58
CA ARG A 61 21.69 4.86 8.70
C ARG A 61 23.21 4.70 8.79
N ASP A 62 23.66 3.72 9.57
CA ASP A 62 25.07 3.45 9.81
C ASP A 62 25.39 1.99 9.52
N GLY A 63 26.21 1.73 8.52
CA GLY A 63 26.61 0.39 8.12
C GLY A 63 26.02 -0.07 6.78
N ALA A 64 25.76 -1.35 6.66
CA ALA A 64 25.26 -1.94 5.42
C ALA A 64 24.07 -2.87 5.70
N VAL A 65 23.09 -2.89 4.78
CA VAL A 65 21.95 -3.82 4.82
C VAL A 65 22.39 -5.29 4.76
N THR A 66 23.60 -5.54 4.30
CA THR A 66 24.23 -6.88 4.25
C THR A 66 24.92 -7.27 5.55
N ALA A 67 25.01 -6.37 6.55
CA ALA A 67 25.56 -6.71 7.86
C ALA A 67 24.70 -7.82 8.52
N PRO A 68 25.30 -8.79 9.24
CA PRO A 68 24.58 -9.99 9.69
C PRO A 68 23.30 -9.71 10.46
N ALA A 69 23.27 -8.71 11.34
CA ALA A 69 22.10 -8.34 12.13
C ALA A 69 20.99 -7.75 11.23
N ALA A 70 21.34 -6.77 10.38
CA ALA A 70 20.40 -6.16 9.44
C ALA A 70 19.87 -7.19 8.43
N ALA A 71 20.74 -7.98 7.84
CA ALA A 71 20.35 -9.02 6.87
C ALA A 71 19.41 -10.06 7.48
N SER A 72 19.64 -10.48 8.73
CA SER A 72 18.75 -11.41 9.44
C SER A 72 17.38 -10.80 9.70
N ALA A 73 17.33 -9.54 10.14
CA ALA A 73 16.11 -8.82 10.40
C ALA A 73 15.30 -8.57 9.10
N ILE A 74 15.97 -8.16 8.02
CA ILE A 74 15.37 -8.02 6.69
C ILE A 74 14.78 -9.36 6.22
N ALA A 75 15.53 -10.46 6.36
CA ALA A 75 15.04 -11.79 5.97
C ALA A 75 13.78 -12.20 6.77
N THR A 76 13.72 -11.86 8.07
CA THR A 76 12.55 -12.13 8.92
C THR A 76 11.34 -11.29 8.46
N THR A 77 11.54 -10.01 8.18
CA THR A 77 10.50 -9.12 7.63
C THR A 77 9.99 -9.64 6.29
N ILE A 78 10.88 -10.01 5.36
CA ILE A 78 10.48 -10.56 4.07
C ILE A 78 9.73 -11.89 4.21
N ALA A 79 10.10 -12.74 5.18
CA ALA A 79 9.35 -13.96 5.47
C ALA A 79 7.93 -13.64 5.98
N ALA A 80 7.78 -12.61 6.81
CA ALA A 80 6.47 -12.14 7.27
C ALA A 80 5.63 -11.59 6.10
N VAL A 81 6.21 -10.77 5.22
CA VAL A 81 5.52 -10.28 4.01
C VAL A 81 5.04 -11.40 3.12
N ARG A 82 5.85 -12.46 2.92
CA ARG A 82 5.46 -13.63 2.11
C ARG A 82 4.32 -14.45 2.71
N ALA A 83 4.13 -14.34 4.02
CA ALA A 83 3.08 -15.06 4.73
C ALA A 83 1.73 -14.32 4.74
N LEU A 84 1.68 -13.08 4.23
CA LEU A 84 0.45 -12.32 4.13
C LEU A 84 -0.49 -12.91 3.06
N ASP A 85 -1.77 -12.80 3.31
CA ASP A 85 -2.79 -13.13 2.33
C ASP A 85 -2.64 -12.25 1.08
N HIS A 86 -3.03 -12.77 -0.07
CA HIS A 86 -2.95 -12.10 -1.37
C HIS A 86 -1.53 -11.83 -1.89
N VAL A 87 -0.46 -12.18 -1.18
CA VAL A 87 0.91 -12.05 -1.68
C VAL A 87 1.30 -13.24 -2.55
N LEU A 88 1.55 -13.00 -3.84
CA LEU A 88 1.98 -14.02 -4.80
C LEU A 88 3.50 -14.19 -4.83
N VAL A 89 4.22 -13.08 -4.94
CA VAL A 89 5.66 -13.08 -5.12
C VAL A 89 6.29 -11.92 -4.36
N VAL A 90 7.39 -12.21 -3.68
CA VAL A 90 8.28 -11.20 -3.07
C VAL A 90 9.68 -11.44 -3.58
N THR A 91 10.31 -10.41 -4.18
CA THR A 91 11.70 -10.49 -4.62
C THR A 91 12.65 -10.49 -3.42
N GLU A 92 13.81 -11.15 -3.59
CA GLU A 92 14.85 -11.13 -2.55
C GLU A 92 15.61 -9.80 -2.55
N PRO A 93 15.55 -9.00 -1.48
CA PRO A 93 16.17 -7.68 -1.45
C PRO A 93 17.71 -7.75 -1.44
N LEU A 94 18.29 -8.84 -0.93
CA LEU A 94 19.75 -9.00 -0.82
C LEU A 94 20.36 -9.92 -1.88
N ALA A 95 19.59 -10.36 -2.89
CA ALA A 95 20.03 -11.35 -3.85
C ALA A 95 20.94 -10.81 -4.98
N GLY A 96 21.08 -9.50 -5.12
CA GLY A 96 21.89 -8.98 -6.23
C GLY A 96 22.11 -7.47 -6.22
N PRO A 97 23.03 -7.00 -7.07
CA PRO A 97 23.46 -5.61 -7.11
C PRO A 97 22.38 -4.63 -7.61
N ARG A 98 21.26 -5.12 -8.14
CA ARG A 98 20.16 -4.28 -8.63
C ARG A 98 19.15 -3.92 -7.54
N SER A 99 19.11 -4.69 -6.46
CA SER A 99 18.21 -4.47 -5.33
C SER A 99 18.90 -3.80 -4.15
N ILE A 100 20.20 -3.56 -4.23
CA ILE A 100 21.01 -2.91 -3.20
C ILE A 100 21.63 -1.65 -3.78
N SER A 101 21.63 -0.56 -3.02
CA SER A 101 22.29 0.69 -3.41
C SER A 101 23.83 0.51 -3.49
N PRO A 102 24.53 1.36 -4.28
CA PRO A 102 25.98 1.23 -4.44
C PRO A 102 26.78 1.38 -3.13
N ASP A 103 26.25 2.13 -2.16
CA ASP A 103 26.82 2.32 -0.83
C ASP A 103 26.40 1.23 0.17
N ALA A 104 25.60 0.27 -0.28
CA ALA A 104 25.01 -0.80 0.51
C ALA A 104 24.16 -0.34 1.71
N SER A 105 23.75 0.92 1.77
CA SER A 105 22.90 1.44 2.86
C SER A 105 21.41 1.12 2.68
N THR A 106 20.99 0.83 1.45
CA THR A 106 19.57 0.64 1.10
C THR A 106 19.38 -0.61 0.26
N ALA A 107 18.31 -1.35 0.54
CA ALA A 107 17.84 -2.45 -0.30
C ALA A 107 16.33 -2.36 -0.48
N PHE A 108 15.80 -2.97 -1.56
CA PHE A 108 14.36 -3.04 -1.78
C PHE A 108 13.91 -4.42 -2.24
N ALA A 109 12.67 -4.75 -1.89
CA ALA A 109 11.93 -5.90 -2.41
C ALA A 109 10.66 -5.43 -3.11
N ALA A 110 10.36 -6.01 -4.26
CA ALA A 110 9.08 -5.85 -4.92
C ALA A 110 8.12 -6.94 -4.45
N VAL A 111 6.88 -6.55 -4.17
CA VAL A 111 5.78 -7.40 -3.75
C VAL A 111 4.72 -7.38 -4.84
N GLN A 112 4.29 -8.54 -5.29
CA GLN A 112 3.19 -8.72 -6.23
C GLN A 112 2.03 -9.39 -5.53
N PHE A 113 0.84 -8.82 -5.65
CA PHE A 113 -0.41 -9.35 -5.12
C PHE A 113 -1.20 -10.12 -6.18
N ASP A 114 -2.15 -10.96 -5.75
CA ASP A 114 -3.04 -11.75 -6.62
C ASP A 114 -4.35 -11.02 -6.97
N ALA A 115 -4.58 -9.86 -6.38
CA ALA A 115 -5.79 -9.06 -6.57
C ALA A 115 -5.44 -7.61 -6.94
N SER A 116 -6.37 -6.90 -7.55
CA SER A 116 -6.20 -5.49 -7.91
C SER A 116 -6.23 -4.59 -6.66
N THR A 117 -5.72 -3.36 -6.78
CA THR A 117 -5.79 -2.36 -5.69
C THR A 117 -7.23 -2.03 -5.28
N ALA A 118 -8.20 -2.22 -6.19
CA ALA A 118 -9.61 -2.01 -5.90
C ALA A 118 -10.19 -3.10 -5.00
N ASP A 119 -9.73 -4.34 -5.17
CA ASP A 119 -10.20 -5.51 -4.42
C ASP A 119 -9.46 -5.68 -3.08
N LEU A 120 -8.23 -5.15 -2.99
CA LEU A 120 -7.44 -5.15 -1.75
C LEU A 120 -7.89 -4.00 -0.85
N GLY A 121 -8.32 -4.33 0.35
CA GLY A 121 -8.73 -3.38 1.37
C GLY A 121 -7.55 -2.74 2.12
N ARG A 122 -7.87 -1.80 3.00
CA ARG A 122 -6.89 -1.16 3.88
C ARG A 122 -6.24 -2.14 4.87
N ASP A 123 -6.96 -3.18 5.25
CA ASP A 123 -6.49 -4.27 6.10
C ASP A 123 -5.24 -4.96 5.54
N VAL A 124 -5.15 -5.11 4.22
CA VAL A 124 -3.94 -5.64 3.55
C VAL A 124 -2.77 -4.66 3.66
N LEU A 125 -3.02 -3.35 3.53
CA LEU A 125 -1.98 -2.33 3.73
C LEU A 125 -1.50 -2.28 5.18
N ASP A 126 -2.41 -2.34 6.14
CA ASP A 126 -2.10 -2.35 7.57
C ASP A 126 -1.29 -3.61 7.92
N ALA A 127 -1.73 -4.77 7.46
CA ALA A 127 -0.99 -6.03 7.64
C ALA A 127 0.41 -5.98 7.02
N LEU A 128 0.56 -5.38 5.82
CA LEU A 128 1.87 -5.17 5.19
C LEU A 128 2.76 -4.24 6.04
N THR A 129 2.21 -3.15 6.55
CA THR A 129 2.94 -2.20 7.38
C THR A 129 3.39 -2.81 8.70
N ASP A 130 2.56 -3.64 9.32
CA ASP A 130 2.86 -4.33 10.58
C ASP A 130 4.04 -5.32 10.47
N THR A 131 4.40 -5.75 9.25
CA THR A 131 5.57 -6.60 9.04
C THR A 131 6.91 -5.92 9.32
N ALA A 132 6.96 -4.59 9.46
CA ALA A 132 8.20 -3.83 9.66
C ALA A 132 8.93 -4.14 10.98
N GLY A 133 8.19 -4.55 12.02
CA GLY A 133 8.70 -4.67 13.39
C GLY A 133 10.04 -5.37 13.58
N PRO A 134 10.32 -6.53 12.96
CA PRO A 134 11.62 -7.19 13.08
C PRO A 134 12.80 -6.35 12.56
N ALA A 135 12.63 -5.66 11.42
CA ALA A 135 13.65 -4.81 10.82
C ALA A 135 13.87 -3.55 11.68
N GLU A 136 12.81 -2.88 12.10
CA GLU A 136 12.87 -1.69 12.94
C GLU A 136 13.53 -1.97 14.30
N SER A 137 13.27 -3.13 14.88
CA SER A 137 13.92 -3.58 16.12
C SER A 137 15.44 -3.76 16.00
N ALA A 138 15.94 -3.91 14.76
CA ALA A 138 17.36 -4.00 14.42
C ALA A 138 17.91 -2.68 13.84
N GLU A 139 17.25 -1.56 14.08
CA GLU A 139 17.61 -0.21 13.58
C GLU A 139 17.63 -0.10 12.05
N VAL A 140 16.91 -0.99 11.35
CA VAL A 140 16.67 -0.91 9.91
C VAL A 140 15.35 -0.18 9.68
N GLN A 141 15.40 0.98 9.06
CA GLN A 141 14.21 1.73 8.65
C GLN A 141 13.50 0.99 7.53
N VAL A 142 12.16 0.91 7.61
CA VAL A 142 11.32 0.27 6.61
C VAL A 142 10.32 1.26 6.06
N GLU A 143 10.27 1.37 4.73
CA GLU A 143 9.30 2.21 4.03
C GLU A 143 8.53 1.38 3.02
N PHE A 144 7.23 1.66 2.92
CA PHE A 144 6.33 0.99 1.99
C PHE A 144 5.86 1.98 0.93
N GLY A 145 6.12 1.65 -0.33
CA GLY A 145 5.77 2.44 -1.50
C GLY A 145 5.18 1.58 -2.61
N GLY A 146 5.02 2.16 -3.80
CA GLY A 146 4.41 1.50 -4.95
C GLY A 146 2.91 1.79 -5.05
N GLU A 147 2.24 1.08 -5.93
CA GLU A 147 0.84 1.32 -6.29
C GLU A 147 -0.10 1.16 -5.08
N LEU A 148 -0.08 0.00 -4.42
CA LEU A 148 -1.00 -0.31 -3.32
C LEU A 148 -0.92 0.70 -2.17
N PRO A 149 0.26 1.01 -1.57
CA PRO A 149 0.34 1.99 -0.50
C PRO A 149 -0.06 3.40 -0.94
N THR A 150 0.28 3.81 -2.17
CA THR A 150 -0.04 5.15 -2.68
C THR A 150 -1.55 5.33 -2.83
N VAL A 151 -2.22 4.42 -3.55
CA VAL A 151 -3.66 4.51 -3.80
C VAL A 151 -4.47 4.43 -2.50
N LEU A 152 -4.10 3.53 -1.58
CA LEU A 152 -4.85 3.36 -0.33
C LEU A 152 -4.59 4.50 0.67
N LYS A 153 -3.39 5.13 0.68
CA LYS A 153 -3.12 6.34 1.47
C LYS A 153 -3.89 7.54 0.92
N GLU A 154 -3.87 7.79 -0.38
CA GLU A 154 -4.62 8.89 -1.02
C GLU A 154 -6.11 8.78 -0.78
N ARG A 155 -6.68 7.58 -0.79
CA ARG A 155 -8.09 7.35 -0.42
C ARG A 155 -8.38 7.72 1.03
N SER A 156 -7.40 7.72 1.93
CA SER A 156 -7.59 8.07 3.34
C SER A 156 -7.50 9.57 3.62
N GLU A 157 -6.72 10.28 2.82
CA GLU A 157 -6.51 11.73 2.92
C GLU A 157 -7.56 12.51 2.12
N GLY A 158 -8.75 11.95 1.92
CA GLY A 158 -9.84 12.57 1.17
C GLY A 158 -10.11 14.03 1.56
N PRO A 159 -10.91 14.79 0.79
CA PRO A 159 -11.00 16.25 0.79
C PRO A 159 -11.37 16.92 2.13
N ALA A 160 -11.49 16.16 3.21
CA ALA A 160 -11.82 16.68 4.54
C ALA A 160 -10.71 17.57 5.13
N GLU A 161 -9.44 17.39 4.74
CA GLU A 161 -8.34 18.25 5.24
C GLU A 161 -8.26 19.60 4.54
N MET A 162 -8.76 19.72 3.30
CA MET A 162 -8.78 21.00 2.58
C MET A 162 -9.81 22.01 3.13
N ILE A 163 -10.77 21.59 3.94
CA ILE A 163 -11.80 22.47 4.53
C ILE A 163 -11.27 23.21 5.77
N GLY A 164 -10.18 22.74 6.39
CA GLY A 164 -9.60 23.36 7.59
C GLY A 164 -8.74 24.60 7.37
N ILE A 165 -8.41 24.96 6.12
CA ILE A 165 -7.48 26.06 5.80
C ILE A 165 -8.21 27.38 5.46
N ILE A 166 -9.51 27.41 5.41
CA ILE A 166 -10.31 28.62 5.07
C ILE A 166 -11.16 29.10 6.28
N ALA A 167 -10.62 29.04 7.49
CA ALA A 167 -11.25 29.69 8.65
C ALA A 167 -10.27 30.65 9.30
#